data_f70aee4f17d27c1635c611c0a8371480
#
_entry.id   f70aee4f17d27c1635c611c0a8371480
#
_cell.length_a   1.000
_cell.length_b   1.000
_cell.length_c   1.000
_cell.angle_alpha   90.00
_cell.angle_beta   90.00
_cell.angle_gamma   90.00
#
_symmetry.space_group_name_H-M   'P 1'
#
loop_
_entity.id
_entity.type
_entity.pdbx_description
1 polymer ?
#
loop_
_entity_poly.entity_id
_entity_poly.type
_entity_poly.pdbx_seq_one_letter_code
_entity_poly.pdbx_strand_id
1 'polypeptide(L)'
;MASNKEIFQRYIDEFWNQDRLDVADELHTDDHVYHDPNLPELPRGPEGVKERGRIYKAALPGRVTAIHDWVVNGEKTLCFWTYEGVNSGPLGELPATGKNVAVPGMHLCHYRDGRIAESWVMWDRLGFFEQLNLATIG
;
A
#
# COMPACT_ATOMS: atom_id res chain seq x y z
N MET A 1 2.01 -15.29 19.71
CA MET A 1 2.56 -14.96 18.39
C MET A 1 1.47 -14.42 17.50
N ALA A 2 1.74 -13.32 16.80
CA ALA A 2 0.76 -12.72 15.91
C ALA A 2 0.50 -13.60 14.68
N SER A 3 -0.75 -13.69 14.25
CA SER A 3 -1.10 -14.35 12.99
C SER A 3 -0.67 -13.50 11.80
N ASN A 4 -0.59 -14.12 10.62
CA ASN A 4 -0.24 -13.40 9.39
C ASN A 4 -1.25 -12.28 9.11
N LYS A 5 -2.52 -12.52 9.35
CA LYS A 5 -3.57 -11.50 9.22
C LYS A 5 -3.32 -10.31 10.15
N GLU A 6 -2.97 -10.57 11.41
CA GLU A 6 -2.65 -9.51 12.38
C GLU A 6 -1.43 -8.71 11.97
N ILE A 7 -0.42 -9.37 11.39
CA ILE A 7 0.79 -8.69 10.91
C ILE A 7 0.44 -7.71 9.80
N PHE A 8 -0.35 -8.13 8.81
CA PHE A 8 -0.76 -7.24 7.74
C PHE A 8 -1.69 -6.14 8.24
N GLN A 9 -2.59 -6.43 9.18
CA GLN A 9 -3.45 -5.42 9.79
C GLN A 9 -2.62 -4.33 10.49
N ARG A 10 -1.55 -4.71 11.19
CA ARG A 10 -0.62 -3.76 11.79
C ARG A 10 0.06 -2.88 10.72
N TYR A 11 0.43 -3.48 9.60
CA TYR A 11 1.02 -2.73 8.48
C TYR A 11 0.07 -1.63 8.00
N ILE A 12 -1.21 -1.94 7.85
CA ILE A 12 -2.20 -0.95 7.45
C ILE A 12 -2.41 0.10 8.55
N ASP A 13 -2.63 -0.34 9.78
CA ASP A 13 -2.97 0.57 10.88
C ASP A 13 -1.81 1.48 11.28
N GLU A 14 -0.62 0.94 11.39
CA GLU A 14 0.53 1.67 11.93
C GLU A 14 1.38 2.33 10.84
N PHE A 15 1.71 1.61 9.79
CA PHE A 15 2.54 2.16 8.72
C PHE A 15 1.76 3.14 7.86
N TRP A 16 0.56 2.76 7.40
CA TRP A 16 -0.23 3.59 6.49
C TRP A 16 -1.06 4.64 7.19
N ASN A 17 -1.83 4.26 8.21
CA ASN A 17 -2.79 5.16 8.85
C ASN A 17 -2.18 6.04 9.95
N GLN A 18 -1.09 5.59 10.58
CA GLN A 18 -0.41 6.34 11.63
C GLN A 18 0.94 6.91 11.20
N ASP A 19 1.31 6.75 9.93
CA ASP A 19 2.56 7.26 9.36
C ASP A 19 3.84 6.78 10.05
N ARG A 20 3.84 5.58 10.59
CA ARG A 20 5.01 5.01 11.25
C ARG A 20 5.84 4.21 10.26
N LEU A 21 6.74 4.90 9.55
CA LEU A 21 7.62 4.26 8.55
C LEU A 21 8.51 3.18 9.15
N ASP A 22 8.98 3.36 10.38
CA ASP A 22 9.85 2.42 11.07
C ASP A 22 9.24 1.04 11.30
N VAL A 23 7.91 0.95 11.29
CA VAL A 23 7.20 -0.33 11.40
C VAL A 23 7.53 -1.28 10.25
N ALA A 24 7.91 -0.74 9.10
CA ALA A 24 8.32 -1.57 7.96
C ALA A 24 9.51 -2.48 8.31
N ASP A 25 10.46 -2.00 9.11
CA ASP A 25 11.62 -2.78 9.53
C ASP A 25 11.21 -3.96 10.41
N GLU A 26 10.18 -3.79 11.22
CA GLU A 26 9.69 -4.81 12.14
C GLU A 26 8.85 -5.87 11.42
N LEU A 27 8.03 -5.46 10.45
CA LEU A 27 7.03 -6.32 9.85
C LEU A 27 7.46 -7.02 8.57
N HIS A 28 8.58 -6.62 7.95
CA HIS A 28 9.05 -7.19 6.69
C HIS A 28 10.41 -7.84 6.86
N THR A 29 10.68 -8.89 6.05
CA THR A 29 12.01 -9.52 6.03
C THR A 29 13.03 -8.59 5.38
N ASP A 30 14.31 -8.81 5.69
CA ASP A 30 15.38 -8.00 5.12
C ASP A 30 15.51 -8.15 3.61
N ASP A 31 15.04 -9.27 3.07
CA ASP A 31 15.05 -9.56 1.63
C ASP A 31 13.68 -9.45 0.98
N HIS A 32 12.73 -8.79 1.62
CA HIS A 32 11.37 -8.60 1.12
C HIS A 32 11.36 -8.08 -0.33
N VAL A 33 10.51 -8.65 -1.16
CA VAL A 33 10.30 -8.19 -2.55
C VAL A 33 8.90 -7.63 -2.69
N TYR A 34 8.82 -6.42 -3.19
CA TYR A 34 7.55 -5.76 -3.46
C TYR A 34 7.27 -5.74 -4.96
N HIS A 35 6.17 -6.35 -5.37
CA HIS A 35 5.71 -6.34 -6.76
C HIS A 35 4.59 -5.33 -6.91
N ASP A 36 4.93 -4.12 -7.31
CA ASP A 36 3.99 -3.07 -7.67
C ASP A 36 4.21 -2.71 -9.13
N PRO A 37 3.26 -3.01 -10.05
CA PRO A 37 3.45 -2.73 -11.47
C PRO A 37 3.71 -1.26 -11.80
N ASN A 38 3.31 -0.36 -10.90
CA ASN A 38 3.50 1.08 -11.08
C ASN A 38 4.85 1.59 -10.55
N LEU A 39 5.56 0.75 -9.79
CA LEU A 39 6.87 1.06 -9.21
C LEU A 39 7.76 -0.18 -9.34
N PRO A 40 8.20 -0.53 -10.58
CA PRO A 40 8.87 -1.82 -10.81
C PRO A 40 10.28 -1.93 -10.26
N GLU A 41 10.88 -0.83 -9.83
CA GLU A 41 12.29 -0.80 -9.41
C GLU A 41 12.47 -0.51 -7.92
N LEU A 42 11.50 -0.88 -7.10
CA LEU A 42 11.64 -0.74 -5.65
C LEU A 42 12.80 -1.61 -5.14
N PRO A 43 13.64 -1.09 -4.23
CA PRO A 43 14.69 -1.90 -3.64
C PRO A 43 14.13 -3.01 -2.77
N ARG A 44 14.92 -4.04 -2.52
CA ARG A 44 14.54 -5.13 -1.63
C ARG A 44 14.54 -4.67 -0.18
N GLY A 45 13.81 -5.41 0.65
CA GLY A 45 13.74 -5.20 2.08
C GLY A 45 12.81 -4.06 2.47
N PRO A 46 12.84 -3.67 3.76
CA PRO A 46 11.99 -2.60 4.28
C PRO A 46 12.15 -1.26 3.56
N GLU A 47 13.32 -0.99 2.96
CA GLU A 47 13.54 0.25 2.22
C GLU A 47 12.60 0.41 1.03
N GLY A 48 12.32 -0.68 0.30
CA GLY A 48 11.34 -0.66 -0.78
C GLY A 48 9.94 -0.35 -0.29
N VAL A 49 9.57 -0.91 0.85
CA VAL A 49 8.28 -0.64 1.50
C VAL A 49 8.16 0.83 1.87
N LYS A 50 9.23 1.40 2.46
CA LYS A 50 9.26 2.81 2.86
C LYS A 50 9.21 3.74 1.65
N GLU A 51 9.97 3.45 0.60
CA GLU A 51 10.00 4.25 -0.61
C GLU A 51 8.62 4.29 -1.27
N ARG A 52 7.98 3.14 -1.42
CA ARG A 52 6.61 3.06 -1.94
C ARG A 52 5.65 3.87 -1.07
N GLY A 53 5.79 3.72 0.25
CA GLY A 53 4.97 4.45 1.21
C GLY A 53 5.12 5.96 1.06
N ARG A 54 6.34 6.47 0.96
CA ARG A 54 6.59 7.91 0.81
C ARG A 54 5.93 8.47 -0.43
N ILE A 55 6.00 7.75 -1.55
CA ILE A 55 5.42 8.19 -2.84
C ILE A 55 3.90 8.34 -2.72
N TYR A 56 3.21 7.31 -2.26
CA TYR A 56 1.75 7.33 -2.20
C TYR A 56 1.21 8.19 -1.05
N LYS A 57 1.91 8.21 0.08
CA LYS A 57 1.52 9.05 1.22
C LYS A 57 1.63 10.54 0.90
N ALA A 58 2.63 10.92 0.11
CA ALA A 58 2.79 12.31 -0.33
C ALA A 58 1.58 12.81 -1.10
N ALA A 59 0.96 11.94 -1.91
CA ALA A 59 -0.21 12.30 -2.72
C ALA A 59 -1.47 12.50 -1.88
N LEU A 60 -1.65 11.71 -0.82
CA LEU A 60 -2.80 11.76 0.08
C LEU A 60 -2.34 11.82 1.54
N PRO A 61 -1.87 12.97 2.02
CA PRO A 61 -1.27 13.06 3.36
C PRO A 61 -2.20 12.66 4.51
N GLY A 62 -3.50 12.97 4.40
CA GLY A 62 -4.50 12.65 5.42
C GLY A 62 -5.31 11.39 5.14
N ARG A 63 -4.77 10.47 4.36
CA ARG A 63 -5.47 9.26 3.92
C ARG A 63 -5.92 8.35 5.04
N VAL A 64 -6.92 7.53 4.70
CA VAL A 64 -7.33 6.38 5.49
C VAL A 64 -7.35 5.16 4.58
N THR A 65 -6.69 4.08 5.01
CA THR A 65 -6.76 2.78 4.35
C THR A 65 -7.59 1.85 5.20
N ALA A 66 -8.61 1.25 4.59
CA ALA A 66 -9.51 0.33 5.27
C ALA A 66 -9.52 -1.01 4.54
N ILE A 67 -9.43 -2.11 5.30
CA ILE A 67 -9.52 -3.46 4.76
C ILE A 67 -10.97 -3.92 4.86
N HIS A 68 -11.53 -4.39 3.75
CA HIS A 68 -12.93 -4.79 3.66
C HIS A 68 -13.12 -6.30 3.69
N ASP A 69 -12.17 -7.07 3.19
CA ASP A 69 -12.30 -8.53 3.10
C ASP A 69 -10.94 -9.20 3.07
N TRP A 70 -10.92 -10.46 3.50
CA TRP A 70 -9.72 -11.28 3.61
C TRP A 70 -9.95 -12.68 3.06
N VAL A 71 -8.88 -13.22 2.45
CA VAL A 71 -8.73 -14.67 2.26
C VAL A 71 -7.40 -15.04 2.92
N VAL A 72 -7.45 -15.93 3.88
CA VAL A 72 -6.26 -16.39 4.62
C VAL A 72 -6.12 -17.88 4.42
N ASN A 73 -4.95 -18.33 3.96
CA ASN A 73 -4.67 -19.72 3.70
C ASN A 73 -3.20 -20.00 4.03
N GLY A 74 -3.00 -20.70 5.17
CA GLY A 74 -1.65 -21.09 5.59
C GLY A 74 -0.73 -19.88 5.73
N GLU A 75 0.29 -19.83 4.88
CA GLU A 75 1.34 -18.81 4.92
C GLU A 75 1.04 -17.59 4.04
N LYS A 76 -0.19 -17.49 3.54
CA LYS A 76 -0.58 -16.41 2.63
C LYS A 76 -1.77 -15.64 3.14
N THR A 77 -1.80 -14.35 2.83
CA THR A 77 -3.00 -13.51 3.00
C THR A 77 -3.29 -12.79 1.70
N LEU A 78 -4.59 -12.68 1.39
CA LEU A 78 -5.08 -11.82 0.34
C LEU A 78 -6.11 -10.89 0.98
N CYS A 79 -6.02 -9.60 0.75
CA CYS A 79 -7.02 -8.66 1.27
C CYS A 79 -7.45 -7.68 0.20
N PHE A 80 -8.69 -7.22 0.34
CA PHE A 80 -9.27 -6.16 -0.46
C PHE A 80 -9.40 -4.92 0.42
N TRP A 81 -8.84 -3.80 -0.03
CA TRP A 81 -8.82 -2.56 0.73
C TRP A 81 -9.23 -1.37 -0.12
N THR A 82 -9.55 -0.25 0.54
CA THR A 82 -9.74 1.05 -0.08
C THR A 82 -8.76 2.05 0.52
N TYR A 83 -8.15 2.85 -0.34
CA TYR A 83 -7.22 3.93 -0.01
C TYR A 83 -7.91 5.24 -0.36
N GLU A 84 -8.19 6.08 0.64
CA GLU A 84 -9.07 7.23 0.47
C GLU A 84 -8.48 8.47 1.12
N GLY A 85 -8.67 9.62 0.49
CA GLY A 85 -8.24 10.90 1.02
C GLY A 85 -8.29 12.00 0.00
N VAL A 86 -7.85 13.19 0.43
CA VAL A 86 -7.75 14.35 -0.45
C VAL A 86 -6.37 14.39 -1.10
N ASN A 87 -6.32 14.51 -2.42
CA ASN A 87 -5.08 14.67 -3.17
C ASN A 87 -4.53 16.09 -2.97
N SER A 88 -4.03 16.36 -1.76
CA SER A 88 -3.48 17.65 -1.37
C SER A 88 -1.98 17.74 -1.52
N GLY A 89 -1.33 16.68 -1.96
CA GLY A 89 0.10 16.63 -2.25
C GLY A 89 0.38 16.06 -3.63
N PRO A 90 1.62 16.17 -4.11
CA PRO A 90 1.98 15.68 -5.43
C PRO A 90 2.10 14.16 -5.47
N LEU A 91 1.84 13.56 -6.65
CA LEU A 91 2.21 12.18 -6.94
C LEU A 91 3.34 12.22 -7.96
N GLY A 92 4.58 12.03 -7.49
CA GLY A 92 5.75 12.23 -8.34
C GLY A 92 5.78 13.66 -8.89
N GLU A 93 5.76 13.79 -10.22
CA GLU A 93 5.75 15.10 -10.89
C GLU A 93 4.35 15.67 -11.09
N LEU A 94 3.29 14.88 -10.81
CA LEU A 94 1.92 15.34 -10.96
C LEU A 94 1.55 16.21 -9.75
N PRO A 95 1.09 17.46 -9.99
CA PRO A 95 0.75 18.35 -8.88
C PRO A 95 -0.54 17.94 -8.18
N ALA A 96 -0.72 18.40 -6.96
CA ALA A 96 -1.93 18.19 -6.19
C ALA A 96 -3.15 18.78 -6.92
N THR A 97 -4.27 18.05 -6.88
CA THR A 97 -5.54 18.50 -7.49
C THR A 97 -6.53 19.05 -6.47
N GLY A 98 -6.32 18.74 -5.19
CA GLY A 98 -7.26 19.09 -4.12
C GLY A 98 -8.53 18.25 -4.10
N LYS A 99 -8.64 17.23 -4.97
CA LYS A 99 -9.84 16.41 -5.08
C LYS A 99 -9.79 15.24 -4.10
N ASN A 100 -10.97 14.82 -3.64
CA ASN A 100 -11.14 13.62 -2.84
C ASN A 100 -11.15 12.40 -3.76
N VAL A 101 -10.43 11.35 -3.38
CA VAL A 101 -10.37 10.10 -4.13
C VAL A 101 -10.55 8.90 -3.21
N ALA A 102 -11.10 7.83 -3.78
CA ALA A 102 -11.19 6.53 -3.11
C ALA A 102 -10.77 5.46 -4.12
N VAL A 103 -9.70 4.72 -3.79
CA VAL A 103 -9.05 3.78 -4.71
C VAL A 103 -9.09 2.38 -4.12
N PRO A 104 -9.73 1.41 -4.82
CA PRO A 104 -9.67 0.02 -4.38
C PRO A 104 -8.37 -0.64 -4.80
N GLY A 105 -7.94 -1.62 -4.02
CA GLY A 105 -6.79 -2.43 -4.34
C GLY A 105 -6.79 -3.75 -3.60
N MET A 106 -5.86 -4.60 -3.97
CA MET A 106 -5.67 -5.92 -3.37
C MET A 106 -4.19 -6.16 -3.11
N HIS A 107 -3.90 -6.84 -2.00
CA HIS A 107 -2.56 -7.27 -1.63
C HIS A 107 -2.55 -8.77 -1.41
N LEU A 108 -1.64 -9.45 -2.07
CA LEU A 108 -1.28 -10.84 -1.75
C LEU A 108 0.07 -10.81 -1.05
N CYS A 109 0.18 -11.44 0.10
CA CYS A 109 1.43 -11.52 0.85
C CYS A 109 1.80 -12.94 1.19
N HIS A 110 3.09 -13.25 1.10
CA HIS A 110 3.70 -14.45 1.64
C HIS A 110 4.53 -14.07 2.87
N TYR A 111 4.60 -14.97 3.83
CA TYR A 111 5.25 -14.72 5.13
C TYR A 111 6.36 -15.72 5.39
N ARG A 112 7.37 -15.30 6.15
CA ARG A 112 8.44 -16.16 6.62
C ARG A 112 8.90 -15.67 8.00
N ASP A 113 8.94 -16.58 8.95
CA ASP A 113 9.41 -16.28 10.32
C ASP A 113 8.68 -15.10 10.98
N GLY A 114 7.35 -15.04 10.77
CA GLY A 114 6.51 -14.01 11.38
C GLY A 114 6.63 -12.63 10.76
N ARG A 115 7.14 -12.55 9.51
CA ARG A 115 7.27 -11.29 8.78
C ARG A 115 6.78 -11.44 7.34
N ILE A 116 6.40 -10.33 6.75
CA ILE A 116 6.01 -10.30 5.33
C ILE A 116 7.28 -10.45 4.50
N ALA A 117 7.35 -11.52 3.68
CA ALA A 117 8.53 -11.84 2.89
C ALA A 117 8.40 -11.41 1.43
N GLU A 118 7.18 -11.40 0.90
CA GLU A 118 6.93 -10.99 -0.48
C GLU A 118 5.51 -10.47 -0.60
N SER A 119 5.34 -9.38 -1.36
CA SER A 119 4.05 -8.73 -1.54
C SER A 119 3.76 -8.46 -3.01
N TRP A 120 2.54 -8.74 -3.43
CA TRP A 120 2.01 -8.35 -4.73
C TRP A 120 0.84 -7.41 -4.50
N VAL A 121 0.84 -6.26 -5.16
CA VAL A 121 -0.24 -5.28 -5.04
C VAL A 121 -0.78 -4.94 -6.42
N MET A 122 -2.11 -4.88 -6.50
CA MET A 122 -2.82 -4.37 -7.67
C MET A 122 -3.83 -3.34 -7.18
N TRP A 123 -3.85 -2.17 -7.81
CA TRP A 123 -4.80 -1.13 -7.45
C TRP A 123 -5.30 -0.42 -8.71
N ASP A 124 -6.45 0.20 -8.61
CA ASP A 124 -7.13 0.84 -9.73
C ASP A 124 -6.49 2.18 -10.08
N ARG A 125 -5.36 2.13 -10.78
CA ARG A 125 -4.61 3.33 -11.18
C ARG A 125 -5.41 4.20 -12.14
N LEU A 126 -6.08 3.60 -13.11
CA LEU A 126 -6.91 4.36 -14.05
C LEU A 126 -8.04 5.08 -13.31
N GLY A 127 -8.77 4.39 -12.44
CA GLY A 127 -9.83 5.00 -11.64
C GLY A 127 -9.32 6.15 -10.77
N PHE A 128 -8.11 6.02 -10.23
CA PHE A 128 -7.46 7.10 -9.48
C PHE A 128 -7.32 8.35 -10.36
N PHE A 129 -6.75 8.20 -11.56
CA PHE A 129 -6.56 9.34 -12.46
C PHE A 129 -7.87 9.87 -13.01
N GLU A 130 -8.88 9.03 -13.23
CA GLU A 130 -10.22 9.49 -13.64
C GLU A 130 -10.85 10.36 -12.56
N GLN A 131 -10.74 9.97 -11.30
CA GLN A 131 -11.26 10.75 -10.17
C GLN A 131 -10.56 12.10 -10.04
N LEU A 132 -9.32 12.20 -10.47
CA LEU A 132 -8.57 13.45 -10.49
C LEU A 132 -8.79 14.25 -11.77
N ASN A 133 -9.57 13.76 -12.72
CA ASN A 133 -9.78 14.32 -14.05
C ASN A 133 -8.49 14.42 -14.88
N LEU A 134 -7.58 13.46 -14.67
CA LEU A 134 -6.31 13.40 -15.40
C LEU A 134 -6.30 12.35 -16.51
N ALA A 135 -7.31 11.46 -16.56
CA ALA A 135 -7.44 10.44 -17.58
C ALA A 135 -8.91 10.04 -17.75
N THR A 136 -9.25 9.46 -18.90
CA THR A 136 -10.56 8.88 -19.18
C THR A 136 -10.39 7.59 -19.97
N ILE A 137 -11.37 6.68 -19.87
CA ILE A 137 -11.39 5.45 -20.65
C ILE A 137 -11.78 5.70 -22.09
N GLY A 138 -12.71 6.60 -22.31
CA GLY A 138 -13.35 6.78 -23.59
C GLY A 138 -12.74 7.85 -24.47
#